data_585fdbac11baca3fe750c3cd0bf611c1
#
_entry.id   585fdbac11baca3fe750c3cd0bf611c1
#
_cell.length_a   1.000
_cell.length_b   1.000
_cell.length_c   1.000
_cell.angle_alpha   90.00
_cell.angle_beta   90.00
_cell.angle_gamma   90.00
#
_symmetry.space_group_name_H-M   'P 1'
#
loop_
_entity.id
_entity.type
_entity.pdbx_description
1 polymer ?
#
loop_
_entity_poly.entity_id
_entity_poly.type
_entity_poly.pdbx_seq_one_letter_code
_entity_poly.pdbx_strand_id
1 'polypeptide(L)'
;IFPWVFAFTPYKLAKKIDEAQKMLEDIPTALVNKPEILALQAQIDLTNQTQGLGEINDLREALKNDLDNHQIRFDLALALFTAGETNDAIQELLTIFRKDQEWNDDAARQQLFKFFDILGGDDPITLSGRRQLASMLFA
;
A
#
# COMPACT_ATOMS: atom_id res chain seq x y z
N ILE A 1 12.03 -2.14 -27.47
CA ILE A 1 10.75 -2.50 -26.90
C ILE A 1 10.82 -3.97 -26.50
N PHE A 2 10.35 -4.26 -25.32
CA PHE A 2 10.52 -5.55 -24.67
C PHE A 2 9.28 -6.42 -24.89
N PRO A 3 9.33 -7.41 -25.80
CA PRO A 3 8.14 -8.24 -26.08
C PRO A 3 7.66 -9.02 -24.84
N TRP A 4 8.55 -9.32 -23.90
CA TRP A 4 8.17 -10.03 -22.68
C TRP A 4 7.24 -9.22 -21.77
N VAL A 5 7.22 -7.89 -21.91
CA VAL A 5 6.28 -7.04 -21.16
C VAL A 5 4.84 -7.38 -21.53
N PHE A 6 4.60 -7.72 -22.77
CA PHE A 6 3.27 -8.10 -23.26
C PHE A 6 2.87 -9.53 -22.86
N ALA A 7 3.83 -10.33 -22.38
CA ALA A 7 3.52 -11.66 -21.87
C ALA A 7 2.91 -11.64 -20.47
N PHE A 8 3.02 -10.50 -19.76
CA PHE A 8 2.35 -10.31 -18.47
C PHE A 8 0.95 -9.76 -18.70
N THR A 9 0.06 -10.62 -19.14
CA THR A 9 -1.36 -10.27 -19.19
C THR A 9 -1.89 -10.19 -17.76
N PRO A 10 -2.95 -9.41 -17.51
CA PRO A 10 -3.57 -9.37 -16.18
C PRO A 10 -3.96 -10.76 -15.67
N TYR A 11 -4.31 -11.67 -16.57
CA TYR A 11 -4.65 -13.04 -16.22
C TYR A 11 -3.45 -13.79 -15.62
N LYS A 12 -2.27 -13.68 -16.25
CA LYS A 12 -1.05 -14.36 -15.77
C LYS A 12 -0.59 -13.80 -14.44
N LEU A 13 -0.67 -12.49 -14.27
CA LEU A 13 -0.31 -11.85 -13.01
C LEU A 13 -1.26 -12.29 -11.88
N ALA A 14 -2.57 -12.29 -12.14
CA ALA A 14 -3.56 -12.74 -11.17
C ALA A 14 -3.34 -14.19 -10.77
N LYS A 15 -3.01 -15.07 -11.72
CA LYS A 15 -2.73 -16.47 -11.43
C LYS A 15 -1.50 -16.63 -10.55
N LYS A 16 -0.43 -15.89 -10.80
CA LYS A 16 0.79 -15.93 -9.97
C LYS A 16 0.52 -15.44 -8.56
N ILE A 17 -0.31 -14.43 -8.41
CA ILE A 17 -0.70 -13.91 -7.10
C ILE A 17 -1.52 -14.95 -6.34
N ASP A 18 -2.47 -15.61 -7.00
CA ASP A 18 -3.26 -16.67 -6.39
C ASP A 18 -2.38 -17.83 -5.92
N GLU A 19 -1.41 -18.22 -6.73
CA GLU A 19 -0.45 -19.28 -6.38
C GLU A 19 0.38 -18.87 -5.16
N ALA A 20 0.87 -17.62 -5.13
CA ALA A 20 1.64 -17.11 -4.01
C ALA A 20 0.80 -17.05 -2.74
N GLN A 21 -0.45 -16.63 -2.84
CA GLN A 21 -1.38 -16.62 -1.71
C GLN A 21 -1.59 -18.02 -1.13
N LYS A 22 -1.79 -19.02 -2.00
CA LYS A 22 -1.94 -20.41 -1.56
C LYS A 22 -0.70 -20.92 -0.84
N MET A 23 0.47 -20.58 -1.34
CA MET A 23 1.73 -20.95 -0.70
C MET A 23 1.85 -20.32 0.69
N LEU A 24 1.39 -19.09 0.86
CA LEU A 24 1.40 -18.42 2.17
C LEU A 24 0.42 -19.07 3.16
N GLU A 25 -0.71 -19.57 2.68
CA GLU A 25 -1.67 -20.27 3.53
C GLU A 25 -1.09 -21.55 4.15
N ASP A 26 -0.16 -22.19 3.46
CA ASP A 26 0.46 -23.43 3.91
C ASP A 26 1.72 -23.21 4.77
N ILE A 27 2.08 -21.96 5.07
CA ILE A 27 3.26 -21.65 5.86
C ILE A 27 3.05 -22.04 7.33
N PRO A 28 4.05 -22.70 7.97
CA PRO A 28 3.96 -23.00 9.40
C PRO A 28 3.73 -21.75 10.25
N THR A 29 2.92 -21.87 11.28
CA THR A 29 2.56 -20.76 12.17
C THR A 29 3.79 -20.05 12.74
N ALA A 30 4.89 -20.78 12.97
CA ALA A 30 6.13 -20.20 13.48
C ALA A 30 6.78 -19.19 12.52
N LEU A 31 6.43 -19.22 11.24
CA LEU A 31 7.05 -18.38 10.20
C LEU A 31 6.17 -17.20 9.77
N VAL A 32 4.87 -17.18 10.15
CA VAL A 32 3.93 -16.15 9.64
C VAL A 32 4.30 -14.73 10.05
N ASN A 33 5.01 -14.56 11.14
CA ASN A 33 5.40 -13.23 11.63
C ASN A 33 6.80 -12.79 11.21
N LYS A 34 7.49 -13.57 10.38
CA LYS A 34 8.81 -13.16 9.88
C LYS A 34 8.67 -11.96 8.95
N PRO A 35 9.61 -10.98 9.02
CA PRO A 35 9.53 -9.77 8.20
C PRO A 35 9.41 -10.05 6.70
N GLU A 36 10.11 -11.06 6.19
CA GLU A 36 10.05 -11.43 4.78
C GLU A 36 8.67 -11.92 4.37
N ILE A 37 8.01 -12.68 5.24
CA ILE A 37 6.67 -13.19 4.98
C ILE A 37 5.65 -12.06 5.07
N LEU A 38 5.78 -11.19 6.06
CA LEU A 38 4.90 -10.02 6.19
C LEU A 38 5.03 -9.09 4.98
N ALA A 39 6.26 -8.88 4.49
CA ALA A 39 6.50 -8.07 3.31
C ALA A 39 5.86 -8.69 2.06
N LEU A 40 5.99 -9.99 1.88
CA LEU A 40 5.39 -10.69 0.76
C LEU A 40 3.87 -10.62 0.81
N GLN A 41 3.27 -10.84 1.97
CA GLN A 41 1.83 -10.73 2.16
C GLN A 41 1.36 -9.31 1.84
N ALA A 42 2.09 -8.31 2.31
CA ALA A 42 1.76 -6.90 2.04
C ALA A 42 1.84 -6.57 0.55
N GLN A 43 2.82 -7.10 -0.17
CA GLN A 43 2.93 -6.92 -1.62
C GLN A 43 1.75 -7.55 -2.36
N ILE A 44 1.33 -8.74 -1.96
CA ILE A 44 0.18 -9.42 -2.55
C ILE A 44 -1.09 -8.60 -2.30
N ASP A 45 -1.28 -8.15 -1.07
CA ASP A 45 -2.44 -7.32 -0.71
C ASP A 45 -2.46 -6.03 -1.52
N LEU A 46 -1.30 -5.38 -1.68
CA LEU A 46 -1.19 -4.15 -2.46
C LEU A 46 -1.54 -4.40 -3.93
N THR A 47 -1.02 -5.47 -4.52
CA THR A 47 -1.32 -5.79 -5.91
C THR A 47 -2.82 -6.03 -6.11
N ASN A 48 -3.46 -6.72 -5.19
CA ASN A 48 -4.90 -6.92 -5.25
C ASN A 48 -5.68 -5.61 -5.09
N GLN A 49 -5.21 -4.72 -4.20
CA GLN A 49 -5.85 -3.43 -3.97
C GLN A 49 -5.69 -2.46 -5.16
N THR A 50 -4.60 -2.57 -5.91
CA THR A 50 -4.34 -1.64 -7.02
C THR A 50 -5.00 -2.04 -8.31
N GLN A 51 -5.60 -3.22 -8.38
CA GLN A 51 -6.36 -3.63 -9.57
C GLN A 51 -7.60 -2.73 -9.72
N GLY A 52 -7.76 -2.17 -10.91
CA GLY A 52 -8.90 -1.32 -11.21
C GLY A 52 -8.81 0.12 -10.71
N LEU A 53 -7.67 0.51 -10.11
CA LEU A 53 -7.47 1.91 -9.75
C LEU A 53 -7.24 2.75 -11.02
N GLY A 54 -7.70 4.01 -10.99
CA GLY A 54 -7.43 4.96 -12.05
C GLY A 54 -5.96 5.42 -12.06
N GLU A 55 -5.64 6.20 -13.08
CA GLU A 55 -4.30 6.78 -13.18
C GLU A 55 -4.09 7.85 -12.09
N ILE A 56 -2.83 8.04 -11.71
CA ILE A 56 -2.46 9.00 -10.67
C ILE A 56 -2.99 10.39 -10.97
N ASN A 57 -2.85 10.84 -12.22
CA ASN A 57 -3.31 12.20 -12.61
C ASN A 57 -4.83 12.33 -12.45
N ASP A 58 -5.58 11.30 -12.81
CA ASP A 58 -7.04 11.31 -12.67
C ASP A 58 -7.44 11.34 -11.20
N LEU A 59 -6.74 10.58 -10.36
CA LEU A 59 -6.99 10.58 -8.92
C LEU A 59 -6.64 11.92 -8.29
N ARG A 60 -5.55 12.55 -8.72
CA ARG A 60 -5.17 13.88 -8.23
C ARG A 60 -6.22 14.93 -8.61
N GLU A 61 -6.73 14.87 -9.84
CA GLU A 61 -7.78 15.78 -10.29
C GLU A 61 -9.07 15.58 -9.49
N ALA A 62 -9.48 14.32 -9.30
CA ALA A 62 -10.66 14.02 -8.50
C ALA A 62 -10.50 14.52 -7.07
N LEU A 63 -9.32 14.37 -6.47
CA LEU A 63 -9.05 14.84 -5.12
C LEU A 63 -9.09 16.37 -5.03
N LYS A 64 -8.60 17.09 -6.04
CA LYS A 64 -8.67 18.56 -6.07
C LYS A 64 -10.11 19.06 -6.00
N ASN A 65 -11.03 18.31 -6.61
CA ASN A 65 -12.44 18.65 -6.62
C ASN A 65 -13.19 18.23 -5.35
N ASP A 66 -12.56 17.39 -4.54
CA ASP A 66 -13.17 16.85 -3.30
C ASP A 66 -12.07 16.55 -2.29
N LEU A 67 -11.49 17.57 -1.71
CA LEU A 67 -10.29 17.49 -0.86
C LEU A 67 -10.50 16.64 0.41
N ASP A 68 -11.74 16.50 0.87
CA ASP A 68 -12.05 15.75 2.08
C ASP A 68 -12.48 14.30 1.78
N ASN A 69 -12.37 13.88 0.53
CA ASN A 69 -12.72 12.50 0.16
C ASN A 69 -11.54 11.58 0.48
N HIS A 70 -11.63 10.90 1.62
CA HIS A 70 -10.57 10.01 2.10
C HIS A 70 -10.40 8.80 1.17
N GLN A 71 -11.47 8.31 0.55
CA GLN A 71 -11.36 7.17 -0.36
C GLN A 71 -10.51 7.50 -1.58
N ILE A 72 -10.72 8.67 -2.19
CA ILE A 72 -9.90 9.11 -3.33
C ILE A 72 -8.44 9.27 -2.91
N ARG A 73 -8.21 9.88 -1.74
CA ARG A 73 -6.84 10.06 -1.23
C ARG A 73 -6.17 8.72 -0.92
N PHE A 74 -6.92 7.78 -0.39
CA PHE A 74 -6.44 6.41 -0.14
C PHE A 74 -6.04 5.72 -1.46
N ASP A 75 -6.91 5.77 -2.45
CA ASP A 75 -6.64 5.20 -3.78
C ASP A 75 -5.41 5.85 -4.42
N LEU A 76 -5.27 7.17 -4.28
CA LEU A 76 -4.10 7.89 -4.77
C LEU A 76 -2.83 7.41 -4.07
N ALA A 77 -2.88 7.19 -2.76
CA ALA A 77 -1.74 6.68 -2.01
C ALA A 77 -1.29 5.30 -2.53
N LEU A 78 -2.24 4.41 -2.79
CA LEU A 78 -1.94 3.08 -3.34
C LEU A 78 -1.28 3.19 -4.71
N ALA A 79 -1.81 4.05 -5.58
CA ALA A 79 -1.27 4.26 -6.92
C ALA A 79 0.13 4.88 -6.87
N LEU A 80 0.36 5.85 -6.00
CA LEU A 80 1.67 6.48 -5.82
C LEU A 80 2.72 5.46 -5.34
N PHE A 81 2.36 4.64 -4.37
CA PHE A 81 3.28 3.63 -3.85
C PHE A 81 3.67 2.64 -4.95
N THR A 82 2.70 2.19 -5.72
CA THR A 82 2.92 1.25 -6.83
C THR A 82 3.81 1.87 -7.91
N ALA A 83 3.69 3.17 -8.14
CA ALA A 83 4.52 3.90 -9.11
C ALA A 83 5.94 4.20 -8.63
N GLY A 84 6.27 3.86 -7.38
CA GLY A 84 7.58 4.12 -6.80
C GLY A 84 7.68 5.44 -6.03
N GLU A 85 6.63 6.24 -6.00
CA GLU A 85 6.58 7.50 -5.23
C GLU A 85 6.15 7.20 -3.79
N THR A 86 7.00 6.47 -3.08
CA THR A 86 6.66 5.88 -1.78
C THR A 86 6.50 6.92 -0.69
N ASN A 87 7.35 7.96 -0.67
CA ASN A 87 7.22 9.02 0.33
C ASN A 87 5.89 9.77 0.18
N ASP A 88 5.54 10.12 -1.06
CA ASP A 88 4.28 10.83 -1.33
C ASP A 88 3.07 9.97 -0.93
N ALA A 89 3.14 8.67 -1.19
CA ALA A 89 2.09 7.74 -0.80
C ALA A 89 1.88 7.74 0.72
N ILE A 90 2.97 7.69 1.48
CA ILE A 90 2.93 7.71 2.94
C ILE A 90 2.35 9.03 3.44
N GLN A 91 2.75 10.16 2.83
CA GLN A 91 2.21 11.47 3.24
C GLN A 91 0.70 11.58 3.00
N GLU A 92 0.20 10.99 1.94
CA GLU A 92 -1.26 10.96 1.70
C GLU A 92 -2.00 10.17 2.77
N LEU A 93 -1.47 9.02 3.16
CA LEU A 93 -2.07 8.21 4.24
C LEU A 93 -1.98 8.92 5.59
N LEU A 94 -0.88 9.59 5.88
CA LEU A 94 -0.74 10.37 7.11
C LEU A 94 -1.73 11.53 7.15
N THR A 95 -2.04 12.12 6.00
CA THR A 95 -3.05 13.17 5.90
C THR A 95 -4.44 12.64 6.26
N ILE A 96 -4.80 11.46 5.77
CA ILE A 96 -6.07 10.81 6.15
C ILE A 96 -6.10 10.59 7.65
N PHE A 97 -5.05 10.01 8.20
CA PHE A 97 -4.97 9.69 9.63
C PHE A 97 -5.06 10.95 10.50
N ARG A 98 -4.44 12.04 10.06
CA ARG A 98 -4.50 13.31 10.78
C ARG A 98 -5.92 13.88 10.82
N LYS A 99 -6.66 13.75 9.70
CA LYS A 99 -8.01 14.28 9.59
C LYS A 99 -9.06 13.40 10.25
N ASP A 100 -8.91 12.08 10.13
CA ASP A 100 -9.85 11.12 10.68
C ASP A 100 -9.15 9.79 10.95
N GLN A 101 -8.73 9.57 12.19
CA GLN A 101 -8.01 8.36 12.58
C GLN A 101 -8.84 7.10 12.43
N GLU A 102 -10.15 7.21 12.57
CA GLU A 102 -11.06 6.05 12.57
C GLU A 102 -11.65 5.76 11.19
N TRP A 103 -11.30 6.57 10.17
CA TRP A 103 -11.86 6.37 8.84
C TRP A 103 -11.67 4.93 8.36
N ASN A 104 -12.77 4.32 7.91
CA ASN A 104 -12.82 2.98 7.34
C ASN A 104 -12.08 1.95 8.22
N ASP A 105 -12.47 1.90 9.50
CA ASP A 105 -11.89 0.96 10.47
C ASP A 105 -10.36 1.05 10.56
N ASP A 106 -9.83 2.28 10.63
CA ASP A 106 -8.40 2.51 10.80
C ASP A 106 -7.57 2.13 9.57
N ALA A 107 -8.18 2.21 8.38
CA ALA A 107 -7.56 1.76 7.14
C ALA A 107 -6.25 2.47 6.81
N ALA A 108 -6.14 3.77 7.12
CA ALA A 108 -4.92 4.54 6.83
C ALA A 108 -3.72 4.00 7.61
N ARG A 109 -3.89 3.75 8.92
CA ARG A 109 -2.82 3.21 9.75
C ARG A 109 -2.44 1.79 9.32
N GLN A 110 -3.43 0.95 9.07
CA GLN A 110 -3.18 -0.41 8.61
C GLN A 110 -2.42 -0.42 7.30
N GLN A 111 -2.78 0.46 6.37
CA GLN A 111 -2.09 0.55 5.08
C GLN A 111 -0.67 1.10 5.25
N LEU A 112 -0.45 2.03 6.16
CA LEU A 112 0.89 2.51 6.49
C LEU A 112 1.79 1.37 6.95
N PHE A 113 1.30 0.50 7.83
CA PHE A 113 2.06 -0.65 8.29
C PHE A 113 2.40 -1.61 7.15
N LYS A 114 1.47 -1.83 6.21
CA LYS A 114 1.74 -2.64 5.01
C LYS A 114 2.85 -2.03 4.17
N PHE A 115 2.82 -0.73 3.96
CA PHE A 115 3.88 -0.03 3.22
C PHE A 115 5.22 -0.14 3.94
N PHE A 116 5.23 0.00 5.27
CA PHE A 116 6.45 -0.15 6.06
C PHE A 116 7.03 -1.56 5.97
N ASP A 117 6.16 -2.58 5.95
CA ASP A 117 6.60 -3.96 5.78
C ASP A 117 7.24 -4.19 4.40
N ILE A 118 6.69 -3.59 3.36
CA ILE A 118 7.24 -3.69 1.99
C ILE A 118 8.60 -2.99 1.90
N LEU A 119 8.70 -1.78 2.45
CA LEU A 119 9.94 -0.99 2.42
C LEU A 119 11.02 -1.55 3.33
N GLY A 120 10.63 -2.18 4.43
CA GLY A 120 11.54 -2.68 5.45
C GLY A 120 11.77 -1.69 6.58
N GLY A 121 12.07 -2.22 7.77
CA GLY A 121 12.19 -1.43 8.99
C GLY A 121 13.36 -0.46 9.01
N ASP A 122 14.40 -0.71 8.18
CA ASP A 122 15.60 0.13 8.13
C ASP A 122 15.53 1.22 7.07
N ASP A 123 14.48 1.25 6.25
CA ASP A 123 14.33 2.24 5.19
C ASP A 123 14.11 3.63 5.82
N PRO A 124 14.83 4.68 5.36
CA PRO A 124 14.62 6.02 5.89
C PRO A 124 13.20 6.53 5.80
N ILE A 125 12.47 6.13 4.76
CA ILE A 125 11.06 6.52 4.58
C ILE A 125 10.21 5.86 5.66
N THR A 126 10.45 4.58 5.96
CA THR A 126 9.77 3.87 7.05
C THR A 126 10.03 4.53 8.40
N LEU A 127 11.28 4.85 8.69
CA LEU A 127 11.66 5.50 9.96
C LEU A 127 10.99 6.85 10.12
N SER A 128 10.99 7.66 9.05
CA SER A 128 10.32 8.97 9.05
C SER A 128 8.81 8.82 9.20
N GLY A 129 8.21 7.89 8.48
CA GLY A 129 6.77 7.65 8.54
C GLY A 129 6.32 7.20 9.91
N ARG A 130 7.05 6.29 10.54
CA ARG A 130 6.76 5.83 11.89
C ARG A 130 6.85 6.95 12.91
N ARG A 131 7.86 7.82 12.75
CA ARG A 131 8.04 8.97 13.64
C ARG A 131 6.86 9.93 13.53
N GLN A 132 6.44 10.23 12.31
CA GLN A 132 5.29 11.12 12.07
C GLN A 132 4.00 10.52 12.62
N LEU A 133 3.79 9.22 12.42
CA LEU A 133 2.62 8.52 12.93
C LEU A 133 2.58 8.55 14.47
N ALA A 134 3.71 8.26 15.11
CA ALA A 134 3.82 8.31 16.56
C ALA A 134 3.54 9.71 17.10
N SER A 135 4.03 10.74 16.42
CA SER A 135 3.76 12.13 16.78
C SER A 135 2.26 12.44 16.78
N MET A 136 1.53 11.89 15.82
CA MET A 136 0.07 12.08 15.74
C MET A 136 -0.68 11.33 16.85
N LEU A 137 -0.18 10.13 17.20
CA LEU A 137 -0.82 9.29 18.23
C LEU A 137 -0.65 9.85 19.64
N PHE A 138 0.47 10.53 19.88
CA PHE A 138 0.80 11.03 21.23
C PHE A 138 0.75 12.55 21.34
N ALA A 139 0.20 13.21 20.35
CA ALA A 139 0.05 14.66 20.36
C ALA A 139 -1.09 15.11 21.29
#